data_c6b9efe298670ed41649042ee343fac5
#
_entry.id   c6b9efe298670ed41649042ee343fac5
#
_cell.length_a   1.000
_cell.length_b   1.000
_cell.length_c   1.000
_cell.angle_alpha   90.00
_cell.angle_beta   90.00
_cell.angle_gamma   90.00
#
_symmetry.space_group_name_H-M   'P 1'
#
loop_
_entity.id
_entity.type
_entity.pdbx_description
1 polymer ?
#
loop_
_entity_poly.entity_id
_entity_poly.type
_entity_poly.pdbx_seq_one_letter_code
_entity_poly.pdbx_strand_id
1 'polypeptide(L)'
;MIISVVFVSMMVVFVTVYHFVTKPKKQQEKIYSAMTTDELIRFVQSMHCELVKRIDADAIIIGFQGGYFHLLREKTGQNIQLYYKDFYACSYEQSKKIVFDINNINCRYTAWTCYLRKSHEDGESETPFTACLSACLFLSGSETQLKQHLRVLLESSFMIARSFKELAEQSASIQDMLVKKEFENRLALLRRKLEIGHGKLLEPVDVSRQDMDQIEDILS
;
A
#
# COMPACT_ATOMS: atom_id res chain seq x y z
N MET A 1 -54.04 18.94 -49.83
CA MET A 1 -52.63 19.34 -49.92
C MET A 1 -52.15 20.28 -48.78
N ILE A 2 -52.97 21.27 -48.36
CA ILE A 2 -52.58 22.24 -47.29
C ILE A 2 -52.44 21.59 -45.91
N ILE A 3 -53.21 20.60 -45.51
CA ILE A 3 -53.17 19.92 -44.23
C ILE A 3 -51.87 19.13 -44.06
N SER A 4 -51.37 18.51 -45.12
CA SER A 4 -50.09 17.77 -45.08
C SER A 4 -48.87 18.67 -44.82
N VAL A 5 -48.86 19.87 -45.38
CA VAL A 5 -47.73 20.82 -45.20
C VAL A 5 -47.70 21.36 -43.78
N VAL A 6 -48.83 21.62 -43.16
CA VAL A 6 -48.92 22.08 -41.77
C VAL A 6 -48.44 21.00 -40.81
N PHE A 7 -48.78 19.74 -41.06
CA PHE A 7 -48.39 18.64 -40.20
C PHE A 7 -46.86 18.39 -40.23
N VAL A 8 -46.29 18.47 -41.45
CA VAL A 8 -44.83 18.31 -41.62
C VAL A 8 -44.07 19.47 -40.95
N SER A 9 -44.53 20.70 -41.08
CA SER A 9 -43.87 21.84 -40.42
C SER A 9 -44.00 21.78 -38.89
N MET A 10 -45.12 21.35 -38.32
CA MET A 10 -45.26 21.12 -36.88
C MET A 10 -44.31 20.01 -36.38
N MET A 11 -44.16 18.91 -37.11
CA MET A 11 -43.20 17.84 -36.75
C MET A 11 -41.75 18.31 -36.79
N VAL A 12 -41.35 19.10 -37.77
CA VAL A 12 -40.00 19.67 -37.86
C VAL A 12 -39.72 20.61 -36.68
N VAL A 13 -40.69 21.46 -36.32
CA VAL A 13 -40.56 22.34 -35.16
C VAL A 13 -40.50 21.53 -33.86
N PHE A 14 -41.28 20.47 -33.70
CA PHE A 14 -41.29 19.63 -32.53
C PHE A 14 -39.95 18.86 -32.37
N VAL A 15 -39.41 18.31 -33.46
CA VAL A 15 -38.11 17.61 -33.47
C VAL A 15 -36.95 18.56 -33.17
N THR A 16 -37.01 19.80 -33.72
CA THR A 16 -35.97 20.81 -33.43
C THR A 16 -36.03 21.29 -31.99
N VAL A 17 -37.22 21.58 -31.47
CA VAL A 17 -37.39 21.96 -30.06
C VAL A 17 -37.00 20.81 -29.14
N TYR A 18 -37.42 19.58 -29.42
CA TYR A 18 -37.01 18.39 -28.66
C TYR A 18 -35.51 18.20 -28.67
N HIS A 19 -34.84 18.36 -29.83
CA HIS A 19 -33.39 18.24 -29.94
C HIS A 19 -32.63 19.35 -29.20
N PHE A 20 -33.19 20.57 -29.13
CA PHE A 20 -32.61 21.67 -28.34
C PHE A 20 -32.84 21.54 -26.84
N VAL A 21 -34.01 21.04 -26.43
CA VAL A 21 -34.35 20.87 -25.01
C VAL A 21 -33.68 19.61 -24.42
N THR A 22 -33.53 18.55 -25.22
CA THR A 22 -32.91 17.29 -24.77
C THR A 22 -31.42 17.23 -24.97
N LYS A 23 -30.78 18.22 -25.66
CA LYS A 23 -29.33 18.30 -25.64
C LYS A 23 -28.87 18.46 -24.18
N PRO A 24 -28.23 17.46 -23.58
CA PRO A 24 -27.67 17.66 -22.26
C PRO A 24 -26.76 18.90 -22.35
N LYS A 25 -27.08 19.93 -21.54
CA LYS A 25 -26.15 21.06 -21.39
C LYS A 25 -24.82 20.39 -21.09
N LYS A 26 -23.83 20.51 -22.00
CA LYS A 26 -22.47 20.10 -21.74
C LYS A 26 -22.07 20.85 -20.47
N GLN A 27 -22.19 20.18 -19.34
CA GLN A 27 -21.77 20.72 -18.07
C GLN A 27 -20.28 21.01 -18.26
N GLN A 28 -19.91 22.26 -18.20
CA GLN A 28 -18.53 22.69 -18.41
C GLN A 28 -17.71 22.02 -17.30
N GLU A 29 -16.97 20.98 -17.65
CA GLU A 29 -16.23 20.16 -16.70
C GLU A 29 -15.16 21.04 -16.02
N LYS A 30 -15.15 21.04 -14.70
CA LYS A 30 -14.17 21.83 -13.94
C LYS A 30 -12.78 21.26 -14.16
N ILE A 31 -11.86 22.12 -14.64
CA ILE A 31 -10.44 21.77 -14.79
C ILE A 31 -9.72 22.24 -13.53
N TYR A 32 -9.00 21.35 -12.90
CA TYR A 32 -8.17 21.65 -11.74
C TYR A 32 -6.71 21.85 -12.17
N SER A 33 -6.06 22.85 -11.61
CA SER A 33 -4.61 23.05 -11.66
C SER A 33 -4.02 23.21 -10.26
N ALA A 34 -4.89 23.52 -9.30
CA ALA A 34 -4.59 23.60 -7.88
C ALA A 34 -5.90 23.41 -7.09
N MET A 35 -5.80 23.06 -5.83
CA MET A 35 -6.94 22.80 -4.97
C MET A 35 -6.66 23.30 -3.56
N THR A 36 -7.61 24.01 -2.95
CA THR A 36 -7.59 24.31 -1.52
C THR A 36 -8.00 23.07 -0.71
N THR A 37 -7.73 23.05 0.58
CA THR A 37 -8.13 21.93 1.44
C THR A 37 -9.66 21.75 1.49
N ASP A 38 -10.42 22.85 1.48
CA ASP A 38 -11.89 22.76 1.46
C ASP A 38 -12.43 22.24 0.10
N GLU A 39 -11.74 22.56 -0.99
CA GLU A 39 -12.04 21.94 -2.30
C GLU A 39 -11.66 20.47 -2.33
N LEU A 40 -10.52 20.09 -1.74
CA LEU A 40 -10.12 18.70 -1.60
C LEU A 40 -11.14 17.89 -0.79
N ILE A 41 -11.64 18.43 0.31
CA ILE A 41 -12.69 17.79 1.12
C ILE A 41 -13.95 17.56 0.27
N ARG A 42 -14.43 18.58 -0.43
CA ARG A 42 -15.60 18.43 -1.32
C ARG A 42 -15.36 17.43 -2.44
N PHE A 43 -14.16 17.43 -2.98
CA PHE A 43 -13.75 16.51 -4.04
C PHE A 43 -13.80 15.06 -3.57
N VAL A 44 -13.16 14.71 -2.44
CA VAL A 44 -13.16 13.34 -1.92
C VAL A 44 -14.54 12.88 -1.44
N GLN A 45 -15.33 13.78 -0.85
CA GLN A 45 -16.71 13.48 -0.48
C GLN A 45 -17.59 13.17 -1.70
N SER A 46 -17.36 13.87 -2.84
CA SER A 46 -18.06 13.57 -4.10
C SER A 46 -17.74 12.20 -4.69
N MET A 47 -16.68 11.54 -4.19
CA MET A 47 -16.28 10.16 -4.50
C MET A 47 -16.80 9.13 -3.48
N HIS A 48 -17.68 9.56 -2.57
CA HIS A 48 -18.16 8.75 -1.44
C HIS A 48 -17.07 8.31 -0.46
N CYS A 49 -15.96 9.07 -0.36
CA CYS A 49 -15.01 8.91 0.72
C CYS A 49 -15.54 9.62 1.97
N GLU A 50 -15.36 8.99 3.12
CA GLU A 50 -15.69 9.59 4.41
C GLU A 50 -14.57 10.55 4.85
N LEU A 51 -14.91 11.78 5.26
CA LEU A 51 -13.97 12.64 5.95
C LEU A 51 -13.87 12.20 7.42
N VAL A 52 -12.78 11.56 7.80
CA VAL A 52 -12.57 11.06 9.18
C VAL A 52 -12.07 12.19 10.06
N LYS A 53 -11.09 12.97 9.60
CA LYS A 53 -10.48 14.05 10.39
C LYS A 53 -9.79 15.08 9.49
N ARG A 54 -9.89 16.35 9.86
CA ARG A 54 -8.98 17.40 9.41
C ARG A 54 -7.85 17.53 10.44
N ILE A 55 -6.61 17.33 10.01
CA ILE A 55 -5.45 17.37 10.92
C ILE A 55 -5.01 18.85 11.10
N ASP A 56 -4.83 19.53 9.97
CA ASP A 56 -4.42 20.93 9.92
C ASP A 56 -4.94 21.64 8.65
N ALA A 57 -4.32 22.76 8.29
CA ALA A 57 -4.69 23.54 7.11
C ALA A 57 -4.48 22.79 5.78
N ASP A 58 -3.55 21.83 5.74
CA ASP A 58 -3.11 21.17 4.52
C ASP A 58 -3.28 19.64 4.53
N ALA A 59 -3.72 19.06 5.67
CA ALA A 59 -3.80 17.63 5.84
C ALA A 59 -5.17 17.15 6.33
N ILE A 60 -5.67 16.09 5.68
CA ILE A 60 -6.92 15.42 6.05
C ILE A 60 -6.72 13.90 6.12
N ILE A 61 -7.60 13.23 6.86
CA ILE A 61 -7.72 11.77 6.85
C ILE A 61 -9.07 11.43 6.26
N ILE A 62 -9.06 10.54 5.27
CA ILE A 62 -10.28 10.00 4.66
C ILE A 62 -10.40 8.50 4.89
N GLY A 63 -11.64 8.03 4.99
CA GLY A 63 -11.99 6.60 4.95
C GLY A 63 -12.43 6.21 3.54
N PHE A 64 -11.90 5.09 3.04
CA PHE A 64 -12.30 4.49 1.76
C PHE A 64 -12.24 2.97 1.87
N GLN A 65 -13.37 2.28 1.63
CA GLN A 65 -13.47 0.81 1.68
C GLN A 65 -12.84 0.15 2.92
N GLY A 66 -12.99 0.79 4.09
CA GLY A 66 -12.44 0.29 5.36
C GLY A 66 -10.95 0.62 5.61
N GLY A 67 -10.26 1.27 4.68
CA GLY A 67 -8.92 1.80 4.87
C GLY A 67 -8.91 3.29 5.19
N TYR A 68 -7.87 3.75 5.89
CA TYR A 68 -7.66 5.15 6.23
C TYR A 68 -6.47 5.71 5.45
N PHE A 69 -6.70 6.83 4.77
CA PHE A 69 -5.70 7.49 3.95
C PHE A 69 -5.43 8.90 4.46
N HIS A 70 -4.17 9.23 4.63
CA HIS A 70 -3.74 10.60 4.91
C HIS A 70 -3.46 11.30 3.59
N LEU A 71 -4.12 12.41 3.35
CA LEU A 71 -3.91 13.27 2.21
C LEU A 71 -3.28 14.56 2.68
N LEU A 72 -2.10 14.87 2.16
CA LEU A 72 -1.36 16.08 2.44
C LEU A 72 -1.30 16.93 1.16
N ARG A 73 -1.88 18.10 1.20
CA ARG A 73 -1.82 19.08 0.11
C ARG A 73 -0.48 19.81 0.17
N GLU A 74 0.23 19.85 -0.94
CA GLU A 74 1.41 20.72 -1.03
C GLU A 74 1.04 22.20 -0.95
N LYS A 75 1.99 23.04 -0.51
CA LYS A 75 1.78 24.50 -0.37
C LYS A 75 1.33 25.16 -1.67
N THR A 76 1.81 24.70 -2.81
CA THR A 76 1.38 25.19 -4.14
C THR A 76 -0.06 24.81 -4.47
N GLY A 77 -0.62 23.81 -3.79
CA GLY A 77 -1.94 23.23 -4.07
C GLY A 77 -2.01 22.42 -5.38
N GLN A 78 -0.88 22.18 -6.04
CA GLN A 78 -0.83 21.46 -7.33
C GLN A 78 -0.70 19.94 -7.16
N ASN A 79 -0.23 19.50 -6.01
CA ASN A 79 -0.01 18.09 -5.71
C ASN A 79 -0.67 17.71 -4.39
N ILE A 80 -1.13 16.48 -4.32
CA ILE A 80 -1.65 15.85 -3.11
C ILE A 80 -0.82 14.60 -2.85
N GLN A 81 -0.13 14.55 -1.72
CA GLN A 81 0.54 13.35 -1.26
C GLN A 81 -0.47 12.45 -0.54
N LEU A 82 -0.52 11.20 -0.97
CA LEU A 82 -1.35 10.16 -0.37
C LEU A 82 -0.46 9.25 0.47
N TYR A 83 -0.94 8.88 1.65
CA TYR A 83 -0.28 7.91 2.51
C TYR A 83 -1.29 6.87 2.98
N TYR A 84 -0.98 5.60 2.76
CA TYR A 84 -1.64 4.48 3.39
C TYR A 84 -0.69 3.91 4.43
N LYS A 85 -0.95 4.21 5.70
CA LYS A 85 -0.01 3.98 6.79
C LYS A 85 -0.33 2.68 7.55
N ASP A 86 0.72 2.12 8.15
CA ASP A 86 0.65 1.10 9.18
C ASP A 86 -0.13 -0.17 8.75
N PHE A 87 -0.03 -0.54 7.47
CA PHE A 87 -0.74 -1.70 6.95
C PHE A 87 -0.07 -3.04 7.30
N TYR A 88 1.19 -3.02 7.77
CA TYR A 88 1.94 -4.18 8.22
C TYR A 88 2.92 -3.77 9.31
N ALA A 89 2.87 -4.44 10.47
CA ALA A 89 3.78 -4.20 11.58
C ALA A 89 4.83 -5.32 11.65
N CYS A 90 6.07 -4.98 11.97
CA CYS A 90 7.16 -5.95 12.05
C CYS A 90 8.18 -5.62 13.14
N SER A 91 8.85 -6.66 13.63
CA SER A 91 9.97 -6.53 14.57
C SER A 91 11.22 -5.98 13.87
N TYR A 92 12.24 -5.65 14.66
CA TYR A 92 13.53 -5.22 14.13
C TYR A 92 14.18 -6.29 13.24
N GLU A 93 14.13 -7.56 13.64
CA GLU A 93 14.69 -8.67 12.86
C GLU A 93 13.93 -8.89 11.54
N GLN A 94 12.59 -8.82 11.60
CA GLN A 94 11.77 -8.90 10.40
C GLN A 94 12.02 -7.73 9.47
N SER A 95 12.26 -6.52 9.99
CA SER A 95 12.48 -5.33 9.16
C SER A 95 13.68 -5.46 8.23
N LYS A 96 14.76 -6.11 8.68
CA LYS A 96 15.94 -6.38 7.85
C LYS A 96 15.63 -7.28 6.65
N LYS A 97 14.72 -8.24 6.84
CA LYS A 97 14.32 -9.21 5.80
C LYS A 97 13.37 -8.58 4.80
N ILE A 98 12.42 -7.81 5.28
CA ILE A 98 11.35 -7.18 4.49
C ILE A 98 11.88 -6.10 3.54
N VAL A 99 13.05 -5.53 3.76
CA VAL A 99 13.66 -4.54 2.85
C VAL A 99 13.75 -5.07 1.42
N PHE A 100 14.00 -6.36 1.23
CA PHE A 100 14.03 -6.98 -0.09
C PHE A 100 12.64 -7.04 -0.72
N ASP A 101 11.62 -7.36 0.08
CA ASP A 101 10.23 -7.41 -0.37
C ASP A 101 9.73 -6.01 -0.73
N ILE A 102 10.13 -4.98 0.03
CA ILE A 102 9.86 -3.57 -0.30
C ILE A 102 10.44 -3.21 -1.68
N ASN A 103 11.69 -3.57 -1.95
CA ASN A 103 12.29 -3.31 -3.25
C ASN A 103 11.54 -4.03 -4.38
N ASN A 104 11.11 -5.27 -4.18
CA ASN A 104 10.29 -6.01 -5.14
C ASN A 104 8.95 -5.31 -5.42
N ILE A 105 8.29 -4.81 -4.38
CA ILE A 105 7.05 -4.04 -4.52
C ILE A 105 7.31 -2.75 -5.31
N ASN A 106 8.34 -1.99 -4.93
CA ASN A 106 8.68 -0.73 -5.60
C ASN A 106 9.06 -0.91 -7.08
N CYS A 107 9.65 -2.05 -7.45
CA CYS A 107 9.92 -2.38 -8.85
C CYS A 107 8.65 -2.74 -9.64
N ARG A 108 7.62 -3.30 -8.98
CA ARG A 108 6.38 -3.73 -9.64
C ARG A 108 5.33 -2.62 -9.75
N TYR A 109 5.28 -1.72 -8.79
CA TYR A 109 4.21 -0.72 -8.62
C TYR A 109 4.79 0.68 -8.60
N THR A 110 4.97 1.26 -9.79
CA THR A 110 5.61 2.58 -9.95
C THR A 110 4.77 3.77 -9.44
N ALA A 111 3.45 3.58 -9.29
CA ALA A 111 2.56 4.63 -8.80
C ALA A 111 2.64 4.84 -7.28
N TRP A 112 3.16 3.85 -6.54
CA TRP A 112 3.32 3.86 -5.10
C TRP A 112 4.76 3.59 -4.70
N THR A 113 5.18 4.21 -3.61
CA THR A 113 6.44 3.90 -2.92
C THR A 113 6.11 3.21 -1.61
N CYS A 114 6.58 1.97 -1.45
CA CYS A 114 6.53 1.23 -0.19
C CYS A 114 7.78 1.54 0.63
N TYR A 115 7.61 1.78 1.94
CA TYR A 115 8.73 2.06 2.85
C TYR A 115 8.40 1.62 4.27
N LEU A 116 9.45 1.44 5.10
CA LEU A 116 9.30 1.22 6.53
C LEU A 116 9.40 2.54 7.29
N ARG A 117 8.54 2.67 8.28
CA ARG A 117 8.55 3.77 9.24
C ARG A 117 8.73 3.21 10.64
N LYS A 118 9.61 3.84 11.43
CA LYS A 118 9.70 3.54 12.86
C LYS A 118 8.42 4.03 13.55
N SER A 119 7.82 3.17 14.35
CA SER A 119 6.70 3.57 15.22
C SER A 119 7.20 4.60 16.24
N HIS A 120 6.39 5.63 16.49
CA HIS A 120 6.70 6.69 17.46
C HIS A 120 6.18 6.37 18.86
N GLU A 121 5.69 5.16 19.10
CA GLU A 121 5.29 4.79 20.45
C GLU A 121 6.53 4.73 21.33
N ASP A 122 6.59 5.65 22.30
CA ASP A 122 7.61 5.71 23.33
C ASP A 122 7.43 4.51 24.26
N GLY A 123 8.08 3.42 23.94
CA GLY A 123 8.07 2.17 24.69
C GLY A 123 8.80 1.07 23.92
N GLU A 124 9.20 0.04 24.61
CA GLU A 124 9.74 -1.20 24.03
C GLU A 124 8.61 -1.95 23.31
N SER A 125 8.21 -1.46 22.14
CA SER A 125 7.25 -2.16 21.29
C SER A 125 7.92 -3.36 20.63
N GLU A 126 7.29 -4.52 20.71
CA GLU A 126 7.74 -5.73 19.99
C GLU A 126 7.75 -5.52 18.47
N THR A 127 6.99 -4.56 17.97
CA THR A 127 6.89 -4.23 16.54
C THR A 127 7.21 -2.75 16.27
N PRO A 128 8.51 -2.35 16.37
CA PRO A 128 8.90 -0.95 16.26
C PRO A 128 8.83 -0.38 14.85
N PHE A 129 8.54 -1.19 13.83
CA PHE A 129 8.46 -0.76 12.44
C PHE A 129 7.11 -1.08 11.83
N THR A 130 6.64 -0.18 10.97
CA THR A 130 5.43 -0.36 10.18
C THR A 130 5.69 -0.09 8.71
N ALA A 131 5.10 -0.91 7.83
CA ALA A 131 5.14 -0.66 6.40
C ALA A 131 4.04 0.33 6.00
N CYS A 132 4.42 1.25 5.14
CA CYS A 132 3.58 2.33 4.65
C CYS A 132 3.71 2.43 3.13
N LEU A 133 2.65 2.96 2.48
CA LEU A 133 2.67 3.33 1.07
C LEU A 133 2.53 4.85 0.94
N SER A 134 3.22 5.44 -0.02
CA SER A 134 3.03 6.83 -0.44
C SER A 134 2.89 6.93 -1.95
N ALA A 135 2.02 7.83 -2.39
CA ALA A 135 1.83 8.18 -3.81
C ALA A 135 1.58 9.68 -3.95
N CYS A 136 1.75 10.20 -5.15
CA CYS A 136 1.48 11.58 -5.48
C CYS A 136 0.37 11.67 -6.53
N LEU A 137 -0.67 12.44 -6.25
CA LEU A 137 -1.70 12.82 -7.21
C LEU A 137 -1.42 14.23 -7.73
N PHE A 138 -1.09 14.35 -9.01
CA PHE A 138 -0.95 15.64 -9.68
C PHE A 138 -2.32 16.18 -10.06
N LEU A 139 -2.60 17.43 -9.68
CA LEU A 139 -3.84 18.11 -10.00
C LEU A 139 -3.73 18.74 -11.39
N SER A 140 -3.83 17.91 -12.42
CA SER A 140 -3.86 18.39 -13.80
C SER A 140 -4.93 17.62 -14.57
N GLY A 141 -5.95 18.32 -15.04
CA GLY A 141 -7.01 17.73 -15.84
C GLY A 141 -8.41 17.99 -15.32
N SER A 142 -9.36 17.29 -15.89
CA SER A 142 -10.76 17.40 -15.56
C SER A 142 -11.10 16.71 -14.25
N GLU A 143 -12.20 17.11 -13.62
CA GLU A 143 -12.68 16.51 -12.38
C GLU A 143 -12.90 14.99 -12.51
N THR A 144 -13.44 14.55 -13.63
CA THR A 144 -13.67 13.12 -13.92
C THR A 144 -12.37 12.34 -13.98
N GLN A 145 -11.36 12.89 -14.67
CA GLN A 145 -10.03 12.26 -14.75
C GLN A 145 -9.36 12.16 -13.38
N LEU A 146 -9.40 13.24 -12.60
CA LEU A 146 -8.81 13.25 -11.26
C LEU A 146 -9.51 12.26 -10.30
N LYS A 147 -10.85 12.18 -10.35
CA LYS A 147 -11.61 11.17 -9.59
C LYS A 147 -11.22 9.75 -9.96
N GLN A 148 -11.07 9.49 -11.25
CA GLN A 148 -10.63 8.18 -11.73
C GLN A 148 -9.19 7.87 -11.26
N HIS A 149 -8.26 8.81 -11.38
CA HIS A 149 -6.88 8.62 -10.91
C HIS A 149 -6.83 8.38 -9.41
N LEU A 150 -7.51 9.21 -8.60
CA LEU A 150 -7.55 9.01 -7.16
C LEU A 150 -8.15 7.65 -6.79
N ARG A 151 -9.24 7.23 -7.44
CA ARG A 151 -9.84 5.92 -7.20
C ARG A 151 -8.86 4.79 -7.49
N VAL A 152 -8.17 4.83 -8.63
CA VAL A 152 -7.16 3.82 -8.99
C VAL A 152 -6.04 3.77 -7.95
N LEU A 153 -5.58 4.93 -7.46
CA LEU A 153 -4.57 4.97 -6.39
C LEU A 153 -5.12 4.31 -5.10
N LEU A 154 -6.31 4.69 -4.64
CA LEU A 154 -6.89 4.13 -3.41
C LEU A 154 -7.10 2.61 -3.53
N GLU A 155 -7.67 2.12 -4.62
CA GLU A 155 -7.92 0.69 -4.85
C GLU A 155 -6.61 -0.11 -4.99
N SER A 156 -5.62 0.41 -5.72
CA SER A 156 -4.34 -0.26 -5.91
C SER A 156 -3.54 -0.39 -4.61
N SER A 157 -3.69 0.53 -3.65
CA SER A 157 -3.01 0.45 -2.37
C SER A 157 -3.36 -0.83 -1.61
N PHE A 158 -4.62 -1.26 -1.64
CA PHE A 158 -5.05 -2.51 -1.00
C PHE A 158 -4.46 -3.75 -1.67
N MET A 159 -4.37 -3.74 -3.02
CA MET A 159 -3.72 -4.83 -3.75
C MET A 159 -2.23 -4.92 -3.40
N ILE A 160 -1.55 -3.76 -3.35
CA ILE A 160 -0.13 -3.69 -3.01
C ILE A 160 0.10 -4.16 -1.57
N ALA A 161 -0.70 -3.69 -0.62
CA ALA A 161 -0.60 -4.10 0.78
C ALA A 161 -0.83 -5.62 0.95
N ARG A 162 -1.76 -6.22 0.19
CA ARG A 162 -1.98 -7.66 0.17
C ARG A 162 -0.77 -8.40 -0.42
N SER A 163 -0.31 -7.99 -1.60
CA SER A 163 0.87 -8.61 -2.23
C SER A 163 2.11 -8.52 -1.36
N PHE A 164 2.28 -7.42 -0.63
CA PHE A 164 3.37 -7.27 0.33
C PHE A 164 3.27 -8.28 1.48
N LYS A 165 2.08 -8.43 2.08
CA LYS A 165 1.86 -9.40 3.16
C LYS A 165 2.16 -10.83 2.70
N GLU A 166 1.69 -11.20 1.52
CA GLU A 166 1.94 -12.52 0.93
C GLU A 166 3.44 -12.78 0.72
N LEU A 167 4.18 -11.77 0.21
CA LEU A 167 5.64 -11.86 0.05
C LEU A 167 6.35 -12.00 1.40
N ALA A 168 6.00 -11.17 2.38
CA ALA A 168 6.60 -11.19 3.71
C ALA A 168 6.37 -12.54 4.42
N GLU A 169 5.18 -13.12 4.31
CA GLU A 169 4.84 -14.43 4.84
C GLU A 169 5.61 -15.57 4.12
N GLN A 170 5.73 -15.50 2.80
CA GLN A 170 6.51 -16.46 2.02
C GLN A 170 8.00 -16.39 2.37
N SER A 171 8.56 -15.19 2.48
CA SER A 171 9.96 -14.97 2.85
C SER A 171 10.26 -15.53 4.25
N ALA A 172 9.36 -15.34 5.20
CA ALA A 172 9.47 -15.92 6.54
C ALA A 172 9.46 -17.46 6.50
N SER A 173 8.51 -18.06 5.78
CA SER A 173 8.38 -19.52 5.66
C SER A 173 9.60 -20.17 5.00
N ILE A 174 10.14 -19.57 3.94
CA ILE A 174 11.35 -20.07 3.26
C ILE A 174 12.54 -20.05 4.22
N GLN A 175 12.68 -19.00 5.01
CA GLN A 175 13.78 -18.86 5.95
C GLN A 175 13.69 -19.90 7.06
N ASP A 176 12.50 -20.15 7.61
CA ASP A 176 12.30 -21.17 8.63
C ASP A 176 12.65 -22.57 8.09
N MET A 177 12.32 -22.85 6.83
CA MET A 177 12.73 -24.09 6.17
C MET A 177 14.25 -24.20 5.99
N LEU A 178 14.91 -23.09 5.62
CA LEU A 178 16.37 -23.08 5.44
C LEU A 178 17.10 -23.29 6.77
N VAL A 179 16.68 -22.60 7.83
CA VAL A 179 17.22 -22.78 9.20
C VAL A 179 17.03 -24.21 9.66
N LYS A 180 15.85 -24.78 9.50
CA LYS A 180 15.56 -26.16 9.84
C LYS A 180 16.46 -27.15 9.08
N LYS A 181 16.61 -26.97 7.76
CA LYS A 181 17.47 -27.79 6.92
C LYS A 181 18.94 -27.69 7.31
N GLU A 182 19.41 -26.49 7.63
CA GLU A 182 20.79 -26.31 8.11
C GLU A 182 21.01 -26.99 9.45
N PHE A 183 20.06 -26.87 10.38
CA PHE A 183 20.09 -27.58 11.66
C PHE A 183 20.10 -29.09 11.47
N GLU A 184 19.25 -29.65 10.61
CA GLU A 184 19.25 -31.08 10.28
C GLU A 184 20.58 -31.54 9.67
N ASN A 185 21.19 -30.73 8.78
CA ASN A 185 22.51 -31.01 8.21
C ASN A 185 23.61 -31.02 9.28
N ARG A 186 23.60 -30.06 10.22
CA ARG A 186 24.55 -30.02 11.34
C ARG A 186 24.37 -31.22 12.26
N LEU A 187 23.13 -31.61 12.57
CA LEU A 187 22.88 -32.83 13.36
C LEU A 187 23.36 -34.07 12.65
N ALA A 188 23.16 -34.21 11.35
CA ALA A 188 23.62 -35.34 10.56
C ALA A 188 25.18 -35.41 10.57
N LEU A 189 25.87 -34.25 10.48
CA LEU A 189 27.31 -34.19 10.55
C LEU A 189 27.82 -34.61 11.94
N LEU A 190 27.20 -34.16 13.02
CA LEU A 190 27.54 -34.55 14.40
C LEU A 190 27.33 -36.04 14.63
N ARG A 191 26.19 -36.61 14.15
CA ARG A 191 25.93 -38.07 14.22
C ARG A 191 27.06 -38.87 13.52
N ARG A 192 27.45 -38.46 12.29
CA ARG A 192 28.56 -39.09 11.56
C ARG A 192 29.85 -39.01 12.31
N LYS A 193 30.18 -37.86 12.95
CA LYS A 193 31.39 -37.70 13.77
C LYS A 193 31.35 -38.64 14.99
N LEU A 194 30.23 -38.82 15.63
CA LEU A 194 30.02 -39.74 16.75
C LEU A 194 30.15 -41.20 16.31
N GLU A 195 29.57 -41.58 15.16
CA GLU A 195 29.67 -42.92 14.61
C GLU A 195 31.11 -43.27 14.23
N ILE A 196 31.89 -42.36 13.68
CA ILE A 196 33.29 -42.52 13.36
C ILE A 196 34.11 -42.59 14.66
N GLY A 197 33.69 -41.90 15.73
CA GLY A 197 34.35 -41.92 17.05
C GLY A 197 34.16 -43.19 17.84
N HIS A 198 33.09 -43.98 17.60
CA HIS A 198 32.82 -45.25 18.29
C HIS A 198 33.78 -46.39 17.95
N GLY A 199 34.67 -46.22 16.95
CA GLY A 199 35.77 -47.17 16.66
C GLY A 199 37.03 -47.00 17.54
N LYS A 200 37.10 -45.97 18.37
CA LYS A 200 38.16 -45.73 19.39
C LYS A 200 37.47 -45.35 20.69
N LEU A 201 37.77 -46.05 21.76
CA LEU A 201 37.39 -45.63 23.11
C LEU A 201 37.93 -44.22 23.30
N LEU A 202 37.01 -43.24 23.26
CA LEU A 202 37.33 -41.87 23.55
C LEU A 202 37.05 -41.60 25.01
N GLU A 203 38.05 -41.05 25.71
CA GLU A 203 37.83 -40.37 26.97
C GLU A 203 36.70 -39.36 26.87
N PRO A 204 35.96 -39.10 27.95
CA PRO A 204 34.84 -38.13 27.90
C PRO A 204 35.39 -36.79 27.42
N VAL A 205 34.92 -36.36 26.25
CA VAL A 205 35.19 -35.03 25.72
C VAL A 205 34.52 -34.04 26.63
N ASP A 206 35.28 -33.31 27.38
CA ASP A 206 34.86 -32.16 28.14
C ASP A 206 34.33 -31.13 27.11
N VAL A 207 32.99 -31.06 26.95
CA VAL A 207 32.35 -30.06 26.09
C VAL A 207 32.64 -28.71 26.73
N SER A 208 33.59 -28.01 26.19
CA SER A 208 34.06 -26.75 26.76
C SER A 208 32.89 -25.76 26.79
N ARG A 209 32.81 -25.02 27.87
CA ARG A 209 31.81 -23.95 28.08
C ARG A 209 31.71 -22.98 26.91
N GLN A 210 32.79 -22.84 26.14
CA GLN A 210 32.86 -22.03 24.92
C GLN A 210 31.92 -22.49 23.79
N ASP A 211 31.65 -23.81 23.69
CA ASP A 211 30.70 -24.33 22.66
C ASP A 211 29.26 -24.09 23.04
N MET A 212 28.95 -23.98 24.34
CA MET A 212 27.61 -23.63 24.84
C MET A 212 27.30 -22.13 24.66
N ASP A 213 28.28 -21.26 24.90
CA ASP A 213 28.13 -19.80 24.72
C ASP A 213 27.95 -19.43 23.24
N GLN A 214 28.52 -20.18 22.30
CA GLN A 214 28.28 -19.99 20.85
C GLN A 214 26.89 -20.42 20.42
N ILE A 215 26.20 -21.33 21.12
CA ILE A 215 24.85 -21.76 20.84
C ILE A 215 23.87 -20.72 21.37
N GLU A 216 24.11 -20.09 22.50
CA GLU A 216 23.28 -19.01 23.03
C GLU A 216 23.37 -17.74 22.18
N ASP A 217 24.55 -17.40 21.64
CA ASP A 217 24.72 -16.27 20.71
C ASP A 217 24.02 -16.46 19.34
N ILE A 218 23.71 -17.70 18.96
CA ILE A 218 22.99 -18.00 17.72
C ILE A 218 21.46 -18.00 17.95
N LEU A 219 21.03 -18.17 19.20
CA LEU A 219 19.59 -18.25 19.57
C LEU A 219 19.07 -16.93 20.17
N SER A 220 19.92 -15.96 20.46
CA SER A 220 19.59 -14.60 20.89
C SER A 220 19.60 -13.63 19.69
#